data_6de34c8768d69951ff7e34e2926f7552
#
_entry.id   6de34c8768d69951ff7e34e2926f7552
#
_cell.length_a   1.000
_cell.length_b   1.000
_cell.length_c   1.000
_cell.angle_alpha   90.00
_cell.angle_beta   90.00
_cell.angle_gamma   90.00
#
_symmetry.space_group_name_H-M   'P 1'
#
loop_
_entity.id
_entity.type
_entity.pdbx_description
1 polymer ?
#
loop_
_entity_poly.entity_id
_entity_poly.type
_entity_poly.pdbx_seq_one_letter_code
_entity_poly.pdbx_strand_id
1 'polypeptide(L)'
;MITVRRACLDEDDQIHRVVCESMQIYCSNSGIASDKLDASFETIDTIRSAISAVPFFVAVNTGGTIVGSVRLLPKQISDFAVPELAGLLALGREDNVSYFSRFAVKEDLQGLGIGSLLYKAAQTAAIESHSTGILLHTALLNPIMVSFYEKRGFILLSEDPSRGYPRGLFGKKL
;
A
#
# COMPACT_ATOMS: atom_id res chain seq x y z
N MET A 1 20.41 4.30 10.52
CA MET A 1 20.15 3.03 9.78
C MET A 1 18.67 2.71 9.90
N ILE A 2 18.02 2.23 8.84
CA ILE A 2 16.61 1.79 8.83
C ILE A 2 16.57 0.29 8.61
N THR A 3 15.77 -0.42 9.39
CA THR A 3 15.51 -1.87 9.25
C THR A 3 14.04 -2.06 8.89
N VAL A 4 13.75 -2.92 7.89
CA VAL A 4 12.37 -3.31 7.56
C VAL A 4 12.16 -4.75 8.02
N ARG A 5 11.06 -4.97 8.75
CA ARG A 5 10.67 -6.28 9.30
C ARG A 5 9.16 -6.42 9.43
N ARG A 6 8.68 -7.62 9.74
CA ARG A 6 7.28 -7.83 10.13
C ARG A 6 6.91 -6.99 11.34
N ALA A 7 5.70 -6.46 11.34
CA ALA A 7 5.12 -5.78 12.48
C ALA A 7 4.82 -6.78 13.63
N CYS A 8 4.94 -6.30 14.87
CA CYS A 8 4.52 -7.01 16.06
C CYS A 8 3.18 -6.46 16.58
N LEU A 9 2.45 -7.26 17.35
CA LEU A 9 1.09 -6.90 17.83
C LEU A 9 1.07 -5.67 18.73
N ASP A 10 2.11 -5.47 19.50
CA ASP A 10 2.28 -4.33 20.44
C ASP A 10 2.71 -3.03 19.75
N GLU A 11 2.84 -3.05 18.42
CA GLU A 11 3.23 -1.88 17.61
C GLU A 11 2.04 -1.18 16.93
N ASP A 12 0.83 -1.67 17.11
CA ASP A 12 -0.39 -1.22 16.46
C ASP A 12 -0.66 0.29 16.63
N ASP A 13 -0.44 0.84 17.83
CA ASP A 13 -0.60 2.26 18.12
C ASP A 13 0.45 3.12 17.38
N GLN A 14 1.71 2.69 17.32
CA GLN A 14 2.74 3.40 16.56
C GLN A 14 2.46 3.35 15.05
N ILE A 15 2.02 2.20 14.53
CA ILE A 15 1.64 2.03 13.13
C ILE A 15 0.45 2.90 12.79
N HIS A 16 -0.58 2.93 13.65
CA HIS A 16 -1.75 3.77 13.48
C HIS A 16 -1.36 5.25 13.34
N ARG A 17 -0.50 5.77 14.22
CA ARG A 17 0.00 7.15 14.14
C ARG A 17 0.70 7.42 12.81
N VAL A 18 1.61 6.57 12.38
CA VAL A 18 2.34 6.74 11.12
C VAL A 18 1.39 6.72 9.91
N VAL A 19 0.39 5.84 9.91
CA VAL A 19 -0.62 5.79 8.85
C VAL A 19 -1.45 7.06 8.83
N CYS A 20 -1.96 7.53 9.98
CA CYS A 20 -2.79 8.74 10.06
C CYS A 20 -2.00 10.00 9.64
N GLU A 21 -0.78 10.18 10.13
CA GLU A 21 0.09 11.30 9.75
C GLU A 21 0.36 11.29 8.24
N SER A 22 0.69 10.13 7.67
CA SER A 22 0.94 9.97 6.24
C SER A 22 -0.31 10.26 5.39
N MET A 23 -1.51 9.94 5.88
CA MET A 23 -2.75 10.24 5.17
C MET A 23 -3.05 11.74 5.14
N GLN A 24 -2.72 12.50 6.18
CA GLN A 24 -2.85 13.96 6.17
C GLN A 24 -1.98 14.58 5.07
N ILE A 25 -0.73 14.13 4.95
CA ILE A 25 0.18 14.57 3.89
C ILE A 25 -0.33 14.16 2.51
N TYR A 26 -0.83 12.93 2.40
CA TYR A 26 -1.42 12.42 1.16
C TYR A 26 -2.60 13.29 0.71
N CYS A 27 -3.48 13.68 1.64
CA CYS A 27 -4.58 14.62 1.38
C CYS A 27 -4.06 15.98 0.89
N SER A 28 -3.05 16.54 1.56
CA SER A 28 -2.45 17.82 1.16
C SER A 28 -1.83 17.77 -0.23
N ASN A 29 -1.12 16.68 -0.56
CA ASN A 29 -0.44 16.52 -1.84
C ASN A 29 -1.39 16.24 -3.01
N SER A 30 -2.57 15.67 -2.74
CA SER A 30 -3.56 15.29 -3.76
C SER A 30 -4.76 16.23 -3.83
N GLY A 31 -4.94 17.13 -2.86
CA GLY A 31 -6.13 17.98 -2.75
C GLY A 31 -7.41 17.21 -2.41
N ILE A 32 -7.30 15.98 -1.88
CA ILE A 32 -8.43 15.12 -1.55
C ILE A 32 -8.79 15.32 -0.08
N ALA A 33 -10.08 15.46 0.23
CA ALA A 33 -10.56 15.53 1.59
C ALA A 33 -10.38 14.18 2.32
N SER A 34 -10.01 14.23 3.59
CA SER A 34 -9.66 13.04 4.38
C SER A 34 -10.83 12.05 4.54
N ASP A 35 -12.07 12.53 4.53
CA ASP A 35 -13.28 11.71 4.58
C ASP A 35 -13.51 10.83 3.32
N LYS A 36 -12.73 11.04 2.27
CA LYS A 36 -12.75 10.23 1.03
C LYS A 36 -11.77 9.05 1.06
N LEU A 37 -10.84 9.02 2.01
CA LEU A 37 -9.79 8.00 2.07
C LEU A 37 -10.11 6.93 3.12
N ASP A 38 -10.18 5.67 2.71
CA ASP A 38 -10.40 4.53 3.65
C ASP A 38 -9.35 4.46 4.76
N ALA A 39 -8.11 4.80 4.44
CA ALA A 39 -7.03 4.76 5.40
C ALA A 39 -7.15 5.83 6.51
N SER A 40 -7.97 6.88 6.30
CA SER A 40 -8.27 7.88 7.33
C SER A 40 -9.22 7.35 8.42
N PHE A 41 -9.93 6.24 8.15
CA PHE A 41 -10.82 5.59 9.10
C PHE A 41 -10.18 4.36 9.77
N GLU A 42 -8.89 4.14 9.58
CA GLU A 42 -8.18 3.05 10.23
C GLU A 42 -8.18 3.27 11.75
N THR A 43 -8.40 2.21 12.51
CA THR A 43 -8.36 2.22 13.98
C THR A 43 -7.22 1.34 14.48
N ILE A 44 -6.82 1.50 15.72
CA ILE A 44 -5.81 0.62 16.36
C ILE A 44 -6.26 -0.85 16.28
N ASP A 45 -7.55 -1.13 16.51
CA ASP A 45 -8.08 -2.50 16.47
C ASP A 45 -8.05 -3.10 15.06
N THR A 46 -8.33 -2.31 14.02
CA THR A 46 -8.22 -2.79 12.63
C THR A 46 -6.78 -3.06 12.22
N ILE A 47 -5.84 -2.25 12.69
CA ILE A 47 -4.40 -2.48 12.48
C ILE A 47 -3.93 -3.73 13.23
N ARG A 48 -4.28 -3.88 14.52
CA ARG A 48 -3.97 -5.07 15.34
C ARG A 48 -4.47 -6.35 14.66
N SER A 49 -5.72 -6.34 14.22
CA SER A 49 -6.32 -7.46 13.50
C SER A 49 -5.57 -7.77 12.20
N ALA A 50 -5.17 -6.75 11.45
CA ALA A 50 -4.41 -6.92 10.21
C ALA A 50 -2.99 -7.48 10.46
N ILE A 51 -2.29 -7.03 11.52
CA ILE A 51 -0.96 -7.56 11.89
C ILE A 51 -1.03 -9.07 12.16
N SER A 52 -2.11 -9.52 12.80
CA SER A 52 -2.34 -10.95 13.10
C SER A 52 -2.67 -11.78 11.86
N ALA A 53 -3.36 -11.20 10.89
CA ALA A 53 -3.99 -11.93 9.79
C ALA A 53 -3.17 -11.95 8.50
N VAL A 54 -2.40 -10.90 8.21
CA VAL A 54 -1.76 -10.73 6.90
C VAL A 54 -0.33 -10.17 7.02
N PRO A 55 0.49 -10.26 5.96
CA PRO A 55 1.79 -9.61 5.92
C PRO A 55 1.69 -8.10 6.15
N PHE A 56 2.19 -7.65 7.29
CA PHE A 56 2.32 -6.24 7.65
C PHE A 56 3.78 -5.94 7.98
N PHE A 57 4.39 -4.99 7.28
CA PHE A 57 5.79 -4.62 7.47
C PHE A 57 5.92 -3.21 8.02
N VAL A 58 6.93 -3.00 8.83
CA VAL A 58 7.32 -1.69 9.38
C VAL A 58 8.77 -1.38 9.07
N ALA A 59 9.04 -0.11 8.84
CA ALA A 59 10.38 0.45 8.81
C ALA A 59 10.69 1.05 10.17
N VAL A 60 11.78 0.62 10.80
CA VAL A 60 12.17 1.01 12.15
C VAL A 60 13.53 1.67 12.13
N ASN A 61 13.68 2.81 12.79
CA ASN A 61 14.96 3.50 12.92
C ASN A 61 15.82 2.87 14.05
N THR A 62 17.06 3.34 14.19
CA THR A 62 18.01 2.86 15.24
C THR A 62 17.52 3.08 16.67
N GLY A 63 16.60 4.00 16.89
CA GLY A 63 15.98 4.26 18.19
C GLY A 63 14.75 3.40 18.49
N GLY A 64 14.42 2.41 17.61
CA GLY A 64 13.25 1.56 17.79
C GLY A 64 11.92 2.20 17.39
N THR A 65 11.95 3.39 16.79
CA THR A 65 10.72 4.10 16.38
C THR A 65 10.29 3.64 15.00
N ILE A 66 9.00 3.35 14.81
CA ILE A 66 8.38 3.07 13.52
C ILE A 66 8.28 4.36 12.72
N VAL A 67 8.82 4.33 11.51
CA VAL A 67 8.89 5.48 10.61
C VAL A 67 8.21 5.24 9.27
N GLY A 68 7.68 4.05 9.05
CA GLY A 68 6.90 3.72 7.87
C GLY A 68 6.26 2.35 7.98
N SER A 69 5.29 2.08 7.13
CA SER A 69 4.52 0.83 7.11
C SER A 69 4.07 0.44 5.71
N VAL A 70 3.73 -0.84 5.54
CA VAL A 70 3.02 -1.37 4.37
C VAL A 70 2.31 -2.66 4.74
N ARG A 71 1.10 -2.86 4.19
CA ARG A 71 0.28 -4.06 4.37
C ARG A 71 0.02 -4.71 3.02
N LEU A 72 0.08 -6.04 2.99
CA LEU A 72 -0.34 -6.88 1.86
C LEU A 72 -1.59 -7.66 2.22
N LEU A 73 -2.64 -7.55 1.41
CA LEU A 73 -3.84 -8.36 1.53
C LEU A 73 -3.84 -9.43 0.43
N PRO A 74 -4.03 -10.72 0.76
CA PRO A 74 -4.24 -11.74 -0.25
C PRO A 74 -5.55 -11.49 -0.96
N LYS A 75 -5.54 -11.56 -2.29
CA LYS A 75 -6.67 -11.32 -3.18
C LYS A 75 -6.60 -12.26 -4.38
N GLN A 76 -7.72 -12.37 -5.11
CA GLN A 76 -7.75 -12.94 -6.45
C GLN A 76 -8.06 -11.85 -7.47
N ILE A 77 -7.73 -12.07 -8.73
CA ILE A 77 -8.07 -11.14 -9.82
C ILE A 77 -9.60 -10.95 -9.87
N SER A 78 -10.37 -11.99 -9.63
CA SER A 78 -11.84 -11.97 -9.60
C SER A 78 -12.44 -11.09 -8.49
N ASP A 79 -11.67 -10.74 -7.45
CA ASP A 79 -12.12 -9.81 -6.40
C ASP A 79 -12.25 -8.35 -6.89
N PHE A 80 -11.71 -8.05 -8.06
CA PHE A 80 -11.73 -6.71 -8.62
C PHE A 80 -12.81 -6.60 -9.70
N ALA A 81 -13.67 -5.58 -9.58
CA ALA A 81 -14.75 -5.32 -10.53
C ALA A 81 -14.26 -4.67 -11.84
N VAL A 82 -13.19 -5.21 -12.41
CA VAL A 82 -12.59 -4.77 -13.68
C VAL A 82 -12.48 -5.98 -14.61
N PRO A 83 -13.44 -6.18 -15.53
CA PRO A 83 -13.54 -7.40 -16.35
C PRO A 83 -12.27 -7.71 -17.15
N GLU A 84 -11.58 -6.67 -17.64
CA GLU A 84 -10.37 -6.80 -18.47
C GLU A 84 -9.08 -6.99 -17.67
N LEU A 85 -9.14 -6.93 -16.33
CA LEU A 85 -7.97 -6.93 -15.44
C LEU A 85 -7.03 -8.12 -15.72
N ALA A 86 -7.60 -9.30 -15.84
CA ALA A 86 -6.85 -10.52 -16.12
C ALA A 86 -6.06 -10.41 -17.44
N GLY A 87 -6.69 -9.91 -18.51
CA GLY A 87 -6.06 -9.71 -19.81
C GLY A 87 -4.95 -8.66 -19.78
N LEU A 88 -5.19 -7.53 -19.10
CA LEU A 88 -4.22 -6.43 -18.99
C LEU A 88 -2.92 -6.85 -18.32
N LEU A 89 -3.00 -7.74 -17.33
CA LEU A 89 -1.82 -8.28 -16.64
C LEU A 89 -1.33 -9.61 -17.20
N ALA A 90 -2.01 -10.18 -18.22
CA ALA A 90 -1.78 -11.54 -18.69
C ALA A 90 -1.80 -12.57 -17.55
N LEU A 91 -2.82 -12.49 -16.69
CA LEU A 91 -3.08 -13.37 -15.56
C LEU A 91 -4.42 -14.10 -15.73
N GLY A 92 -4.63 -15.20 -15.00
CA GLY A 92 -5.91 -15.86 -14.89
C GLY A 92 -6.86 -15.14 -13.92
N ARG A 93 -8.18 -15.32 -14.10
CA ARG A 93 -9.18 -14.70 -13.21
C ARG A 93 -9.08 -15.18 -11.75
N GLU A 94 -8.66 -16.43 -11.57
CA GLU A 94 -8.50 -17.06 -10.26
C GLU A 94 -7.05 -16.98 -9.73
N ASP A 95 -6.17 -16.26 -10.45
CA ASP A 95 -4.80 -16.07 -10.00
C ASP A 95 -4.76 -15.26 -8.70
N ASN A 96 -3.93 -15.74 -7.78
CA ASN A 96 -3.67 -15.06 -6.52
C ASN A 96 -2.80 -13.83 -6.75
N VAL A 97 -3.23 -12.71 -6.18
CA VAL A 97 -2.49 -11.44 -6.21
C VAL A 97 -2.38 -10.86 -4.80
N SER A 98 -1.39 -10.04 -4.58
CA SER A 98 -1.24 -9.27 -3.34
C SER A 98 -1.76 -7.85 -3.54
N TYR A 99 -2.68 -7.41 -2.68
CA TYR A 99 -3.15 -6.03 -2.67
C TYR A 99 -2.32 -5.20 -1.68
N PHE A 100 -1.58 -4.26 -2.21
CA PHE A 100 -0.67 -3.37 -1.49
C PHE A 100 -1.43 -2.18 -0.90
N SER A 101 -1.34 -1.99 0.41
CA SER A 101 -2.10 -0.95 1.12
C SER A 101 -1.37 -0.45 2.36
N ARG A 102 -1.88 0.62 2.99
CA ARG A 102 -1.30 1.25 4.19
C ARG A 102 0.19 1.54 4.04
N PHE A 103 0.56 1.98 2.83
CA PHE A 103 1.92 2.40 2.52
C PHE A 103 2.13 3.82 3.02
N ALA A 104 2.92 3.94 4.04
CA ALA A 104 3.15 5.18 4.76
C ALA A 104 4.63 5.36 5.09
N VAL A 105 5.12 6.59 5.02
CA VAL A 105 6.45 6.99 5.50
C VAL A 105 6.31 8.36 6.13
N LYS A 106 6.90 8.55 7.32
CA LYS A 106 6.92 9.86 8.00
C LYS A 106 7.46 10.94 7.08
N GLU A 107 6.86 12.14 7.16
CA GLU A 107 7.10 13.25 6.23
C GLU A 107 8.57 13.65 6.17
N ASP A 108 9.16 13.89 7.32
CA ASP A 108 10.55 14.30 7.50
C ASP A 108 11.58 13.27 6.99
N LEU A 109 11.13 12.05 6.72
CA LEU A 109 11.96 10.94 6.24
C LEU A 109 11.61 10.49 4.81
N GLN A 110 10.69 11.18 4.15
CA GLN A 110 10.39 10.93 2.73
C GLN A 110 11.59 11.31 1.85
N GLY A 111 11.73 10.67 0.71
CA GLY A 111 12.89 10.87 -0.18
C GLY A 111 14.18 10.15 0.23
N LEU A 112 14.26 9.60 1.44
CA LEU A 112 15.45 8.90 1.96
C LEU A 112 15.49 7.39 1.64
N GLY A 113 14.66 6.92 0.72
CA GLY A 113 14.65 5.53 0.26
C GLY A 113 13.85 4.55 1.13
N ILE A 114 13.23 5.00 2.23
CA ILE A 114 12.46 4.13 3.15
C ILE A 114 11.30 3.45 2.43
N GLY A 115 10.56 4.19 1.60
CA GLY A 115 9.49 3.64 0.78
C GLY A 115 9.98 2.54 -0.17
N SER A 116 11.20 2.65 -0.71
CA SER A 116 11.79 1.61 -1.55
C SER A 116 12.11 0.34 -0.77
N LEU A 117 12.59 0.48 0.47
CA LEU A 117 12.86 -0.66 1.36
C LEU A 117 11.56 -1.40 1.73
N LEU A 118 10.51 -0.65 2.11
CA LEU A 118 9.18 -1.21 2.40
C LEU A 118 8.59 -1.91 1.19
N TYR A 119 8.64 -1.28 0.01
CA TYR A 119 8.18 -1.88 -1.23
C TYR A 119 8.92 -3.20 -1.54
N LYS A 120 10.25 -3.22 -1.39
CA LYS A 120 11.05 -4.42 -1.63
C LYS A 120 10.65 -5.56 -0.68
N ALA A 121 10.46 -5.28 0.60
CA ALA A 121 10.01 -6.27 1.57
C ALA A 121 8.61 -6.83 1.22
N ALA A 122 7.68 -5.94 0.85
CA ALA A 122 6.35 -6.33 0.41
C ALA A 122 6.38 -7.17 -0.89
N GLN A 123 7.18 -6.78 -1.88
CA GLN A 123 7.34 -7.55 -3.12
C GLN A 123 7.92 -8.94 -2.86
N THR A 124 8.94 -9.04 -2.02
CA THR A 124 9.52 -10.34 -1.62
C THR A 124 8.44 -11.23 -0.97
N ALA A 125 7.67 -10.69 -0.03
CA ALA A 125 6.60 -11.44 0.62
C ALA A 125 5.47 -11.85 -0.34
N ALA A 126 5.14 -11.02 -1.33
CA ALA A 126 4.19 -11.39 -2.38
C ALA A 126 4.67 -12.58 -3.21
N ILE A 127 5.94 -12.57 -3.61
CA ILE A 127 6.57 -13.70 -4.34
C ILE A 127 6.58 -14.97 -3.47
N GLU A 128 6.99 -14.86 -2.21
CA GLU A 128 7.02 -15.98 -1.26
C GLU A 128 5.63 -16.58 -0.99
N SER A 129 4.57 -15.77 -1.08
CA SER A 129 3.18 -16.21 -1.00
C SER A 129 2.59 -16.70 -2.33
N HIS A 130 3.43 -16.89 -3.35
CA HIS A 130 3.03 -17.34 -4.69
C HIS A 130 2.00 -16.42 -5.37
N SER A 131 2.01 -15.13 -5.06
CA SER A 131 1.22 -14.16 -5.80
C SER A 131 1.79 -13.95 -7.19
N THR A 132 0.94 -13.94 -8.20
CA THR A 132 1.32 -13.73 -9.60
C THR A 132 1.39 -12.25 -10.00
N GLY A 133 0.87 -11.38 -9.12
CA GLY A 133 0.89 -9.93 -9.31
C GLY A 133 0.67 -9.14 -8.02
N ILE A 134 0.97 -7.86 -8.08
CA ILE A 134 0.66 -6.89 -7.03
C ILE A 134 -0.28 -5.83 -7.60
N LEU A 135 -1.35 -5.53 -6.89
CA LEU A 135 -2.31 -4.47 -7.21
C LEU A 135 -2.40 -3.46 -6.08
N LEU A 136 -2.75 -2.24 -6.43
CA LEU A 136 -2.99 -1.15 -5.48
C LEU A 136 -3.91 -0.09 -6.07
N HIS A 137 -4.52 0.70 -5.19
CA HIS A 137 -5.18 1.94 -5.60
C HIS A 137 -4.40 3.15 -5.11
N THR A 138 -4.33 4.18 -5.95
CA THR A 138 -3.81 5.49 -5.57
C THR A 138 -4.59 6.61 -6.27
N ALA A 139 -4.60 7.81 -5.67
CA ALA A 139 -5.19 8.98 -6.31
C ALA A 139 -4.36 9.39 -7.52
N LEU A 140 -5.02 9.59 -8.67
CA LEU A 140 -4.37 10.09 -9.87
C LEU A 140 -3.91 11.55 -9.72
N LEU A 141 -4.48 12.27 -8.76
CA LEU A 141 -4.08 13.63 -8.38
C LEU A 141 -2.81 13.69 -7.51
N ASN A 142 -2.21 12.54 -7.17
CA ASN A 142 -0.95 12.48 -6.44
C ASN A 142 0.20 12.04 -7.36
N PRO A 143 0.86 12.98 -8.07
CA PRO A 143 1.87 12.64 -9.05
C PRO A 143 3.10 11.97 -8.43
N ILE A 144 3.40 12.24 -7.15
CA ILE A 144 4.52 11.63 -6.44
C ILE A 144 4.29 10.11 -6.32
N MET A 145 3.09 9.72 -5.89
CA MET A 145 2.75 8.31 -5.73
C MET A 145 2.59 7.59 -7.06
N VAL A 146 1.93 8.22 -8.04
CA VAL A 146 1.83 7.68 -9.41
C VAL A 146 3.23 7.39 -9.97
N SER A 147 4.12 8.39 -9.96
CA SER A 147 5.50 8.22 -10.44
C SER A 147 6.28 7.17 -9.63
N PHE A 148 6.04 7.06 -8.32
CA PHE A 148 6.68 6.04 -7.49
C PHE A 148 6.35 4.62 -7.96
N TYR A 149 5.08 4.37 -8.30
CA TYR A 149 4.62 3.05 -8.77
C TYR A 149 5.01 2.79 -10.23
N GLU A 150 4.86 3.74 -11.13
CA GLU A 150 5.25 3.60 -12.55
C GLU A 150 6.73 3.25 -12.70
N LYS A 151 7.61 3.93 -11.95
CA LYS A 151 9.06 3.62 -11.93
C LYS A 151 9.38 2.21 -11.44
N ARG A 152 8.42 1.51 -10.82
CA ARG A 152 8.53 0.11 -10.36
C ARG A 152 7.82 -0.88 -11.26
N GLY A 153 7.36 -0.43 -12.42
CA GLY A 153 6.72 -1.27 -13.43
C GLY A 153 5.24 -1.52 -13.21
N PHE A 154 4.59 -0.74 -12.36
CA PHE A 154 3.13 -0.74 -12.30
C PHE A 154 2.54 0.01 -13.49
N ILE A 155 1.44 -0.51 -14.01
CA ILE A 155 0.64 0.15 -15.05
C ILE A 155 -0.74 0.49 -14.52
N LEU A 156 -1.32 1.57 -15.00
CA LEU A 156 -2.72 1.92 -14.74
C LEU A 156 -3.63 0.94 -15.47
N LEU A 157 -4.50 0.26 -14.74
CA LEU A 157 -5.40 -0.77 -15.26
C LEU A 157 -6.83 -0.25 -15.43
N SER A 158 -7.27 0.60 -14.51
CA SER A 158 -8.59 1.24 -14.60
C SER A 158 -8.63 2.50 -13.74
N GLU A 159 -9.58 3.40 -14.07
CA GLU A 159 -9.91 4.56 -13.26
C GLU A 159 -11.24 4.34 -12.55
N ASP A 160 -11.32 4.80 -11.30
CA ASP A 160 -12.51 4.69 -10.47
C ASP A 160 -12.81 6.04 -9.78
N PRO A 161 -13.81 6.81 -10.27
CA PRO A 161 -14.23 8.05 -9.63
C PRO A 161 -15.28 7.87 -8.53
N SER A 162 -15.69 6.65 -8.21
CA SER A 162 -16.84 6.34 -7.34
C SER A 162 -16.72 6.94 -5.93
N ARG A 163 -15.51 7.27 -5.48
CA ARG A 163 -15.24 7.88 -4.15
C ARG A 163 -15.22 9.41 -4.17
N GLY A 164 -15.61 10.04 -5.29
CA GLY A 164 -15.63 11.49 -5.43
C GLY A 164 -14.26 12.12 -5.72
N TYR A 165 -13.27 11.31 -6.12
CA TYR A 165 -12.00 11.75 -6.68
C TYR A 165 -11.47 10.71 -7.68
N PRO A 166 -10.65 11.12 -8.68
CA PRO A 166 -10.07 10.19 -9.63
C PRO A 166 -9.03 9.29 -8.94
N ARG A 167 -9.36 7.99 -8.84
CA ARG A 167 -8.54 6.96 -8.27
C ARG A 167 -8.16 5.94 -9.35
N GLY A 168 -6.90 5.57 -9.45
CA GLY A 168 -6.42 4.54 -10.36
C GLY A 168 -6.21 3.21 -9.64
N LEU A 169 -6.64 2.11 -10.25
CA LEU A 169 -6.16 0.78 -9.94
C LEU A 169 -4.90 0.55 -10.76
N PHE A 170 -3.79 0.32 -10.08
CA PHE A 170 -2.51 0.00 -10.67
C PHE A 170 -2.17 -1.46 -10.41
N GLY A 171 -1.51 -2.08 -11.37
CA GLY A 171 -1.06 -3.46 -11.24
C GLY A 171 0.29 -3.72 -11.88
N LYS A 172 0.95 -4.75 -11.34
CA LYS A 172 2.22 -5.26 -11.83
C LYS A 172 2.21 -6.78 -11.75
N LYS A 173 2.57 -7.46 -12.83
CA LYS A 173 2.87 -8.90 -12.83
C LYS A 173 4.21 -9.15 -12.13
N LEU A 174 4.30 -10.21 -11.33
CA LEU A 174 5.52 -10.67 -10.64
C LEU A 174 6.26 -11.76 -11.44
#